data_8d7c8f1107ba97feae5fa0ba6e8dee7a
#
_entry.id   8d7c8f1107ba97feae5fa0ba6e8dee7a
#
_cell.length_a   1.000
_cell.length_b   1.000
_cell.length_c   1.000
_cell.angle_alpha   90.00
_cell.angle_beta   90.00
_cell.angle_gamma   90.00
#
_symmetry.space_group_name_H-M   'P 1'
#
loop_
_entity.id
_entity.type
_entity.pdbx_description
1 polymer ?
#
loop_
_entity_poly.entity_id
_entity_poly.type
_entity_poly.pdbx_seq_one_letter_code
_entity_poly.pdbx_strand_id
1 'polypeptide(L)'
;DLVSIYSGANDLLRPKVDIDALVASYTEGIKALSATGATIVLFTAYDPGISLIFKPVRGRVAIYNEGVREIADETGALIVDMWRMRDVPPYAIWDDDRMHLNAGGHQHIARAVLDRLGIEHQLPVPPVPPPPQRTAAEARQEHFQWAKEHAAPWVHRRLTGRSSGDNVQPKRPTLGPISS
;
A
#
# COMPACT_ATOMS: atom_id res chain seq x y z
N ASP A 1 -20.04 6.31 10.73
CA ASP A 1 -18.65 6.72 10.49
C ASP A 1 -18.03 5.84 9.39
N LEU A 2 -16.90 6.27 8.82
CA LEU A 2 -16.12 5.56 7.79
C LEU A 2 -14.72 5.28 8.33
N VAL A 3 -14.25 4.05 8.19
CA VAL A 3 -12.88 3.66 8.52
C VAL A 3 -12.22 3.01 7.32
N SER A 4 -11.10 3.57 6.87
CA SER A 4 -10.28 2.98 5.80
C SER A 4 -9.01 2.39 6.40
N ILE A 5 -8.68 1.13 6.04
CA ILE A 5 -7.56 0.40 6.64
C ILE A 5 -6.72 -0.26 5.56
N TYR A 6 -5.45 0.13 5.51
CA TYR A 6 -4.41 -0.53 4.74
C TYR A 6 -3.27 -0.93 5.68
N SER A 7 -3.13 -2.21 5.98
CA SER A 7 -2.17 -2.75 6.94
C SER A 7 -1.52 -4.04 6.41
N GLY A 8 -0.54 -4.59 7.13
CA GLY A 8 0.08 -5.89 6.85
C GLY A 8 1.19 -5.89 5.78
N ALA A 9 1.20 -4.97 4.83
CA ALA A 9 2.16 -4.97 3.72
C ALA A 9 3.64 -4.99 4.19
N ASN A 10 3.96 -4.26 5.26
CA ASN A 10 5.31 -4.25 5.84
C ASN A 10 5.67 -5.56 6.53
N ASP A 11 4.70 -6.28 7.07
CA ASP A 11 4.90 -7.56 7.75
C ASP A 11 5.24 -8.64 6.72
N LEU A 12 4.62 -8.62 5.54
CA LEU A 12 4.90 -9.56 4.45
C LEU A 12 6.35 -9.49 3.95
N LEU A 13 7.05 -8.40 4.21
CA LEU A 13 8.48 -8.24 3.89
C LEU A 13 9.41 -8.89 4.92
N ARG A 14 8.90 -9.39 6.06
CA ARG A 14 9.70 -10.08 7.08
C ARG A 14 9.95 -11.53 6.66
N PRO A 15 11.19 -12.04 6.74
CA PRO A 15 11.52 -13.38 6.24
C PRO A 15 10.71 -14.52 6.87
N LYS A 16 10.33 -14.38 8.14
CA LYS A 16 9.65 -15.42 8.95
C LYS A 16 8.23 -15.01 9.33
N VAL A 17 7.54 -14.22 8.49
CA VAL A 17 6.15 -13.86 8.77
C VAL A 17 5.27 -15.11 8.70
N ASP A 18 4.45 -15.28 9.71
CA ASP A 18 3.33 -16.20 9.69
C ASP A 18 2.14 -15.46 9.09
N ILE A 19 1.76 -15.82 7.86
CA ILE A 19 0.71 -15.12 7.13
C ILE A 19 -0.66 -15.42 7.73
N ASP A 20 -0.88 -16.65 8.17
CA ASP A 20 -2.16 -17.07 8.74
C ASP A 20 -2.39 -16.35 10.07
N ALA A 21 -1.37 -16.26 10.92
CA ALA A 21 -1.44 -15.49 12.16
C ALA A 21 -1.66 -13.98 11.91
N LEU A 22 -1.03 -13.44 10.85
CA LEU A 22 -1.21 -12.03 10.45
C LEU A 22 -2.66 -11.77 9.99
N VAL A 23 -3.21 -12.66 9.14
CA VAL A 23 -4.60 -12.59 8.69
C VAL A 23 -5.56 -12.74 9.86
N ALA A 24 -5.34 -13.69 10.75
CA ALA A 24 -6.18 -13.89 11.94
C ALA A 24 -6.22 -12.63 12.82
N SER A 25 -5.06 -12.03 13.11
CA SER A 25 -4.99 -10.80 13.91
C SER A 25 -5.68 -9.62 13.20
N TYR A 26 -5.56 -9.53 11.87
CA TYR A 26 -6.24 -8.50 11.08
C TYR A 26 -7.76 -8.71 11.11
N THR A 27 -8.22 -9.97 10.97
CA THR A 27 -9.64 -10.34 11.06
C THR A 27 -10.26 -9.90 12.38
N GLU A 28 -9.59 -10.15 13.50
CA GLU A 28 -10.03 -9.73 14.84
C GLU A 28 -10.24 -8.20 14.91
N GLY A 29 -9.25 -7.46 14.42
CA GLY A 29 -9.33 -5.99 14.39
C GLY A 29 -10.48 -5.48 13.53
N ILE A 30 -10.69 -6.07 12.35
CA ILE A 30 -11.77 -5.66 11.44
C ILE A 30 -13.14 -6.04 12.01
N LYS A 31 -13.29 -7.23 12.60
CA LYS A 31 -14.55 -7.62 13.27
C LYS A 31 -14.91 -6.68 14.43
N ALA A 32 -13.92 -6.29 15.23
CA ALA A 32 -14.13 -5.32 16.31
C ALA A 32 -14.60 -3.95 15.79
N LEU A 33 -14.03 -3.48 14.69
CA LEU A 33 -14.44 -2.22 14.05
C LEU A 33 -15.82 -2.34 13.38
N SER A 34 -16.09 -3.45 12.70
CA SER A 34 -17.40 -3.72 12.09
C SER A 34 -18.52 -3.71 13.14
N ALA A 35 -18.27 -4.24 14.33
CA ALA A 35 -19.23 -4.23 15.42
C ALA A 35 -19.63 -2.82 15.90
N THR A 36 -18.88 -1.77 15.56
CA THR A 36 -19.23 -0.38 15.85
C THR A 36 -20.29 0.20 14.91
N GLY A 37 -20.63 -0.51 13.83
CA GLY A 37 -21.53 -0.03 12.77
C GLY A 37 -20.88 0.92 11.77
N ALA A 38 -19.55 1.09 11.80
CA ALA A 38 -18.83 1.90 10.84
C ALA A 38 -18.78 1.21 9.45
N THR A 39 -18.85 1.99 8.39
CA THR A 39 -18.52 1.50 7.04
C THR A 39 -17.01 1.29 6.95
N ILE A 40 -16.59 0.08 6.57
CA ILE A 40 -15.16 -0.27 6.49
C ILE A 40 -14.72 -0.41 5.05
N VAL A 41 -13.59 0.19 4.72
CA VAL A 41 -12.91 0.05 3.42
C VAL A 41 -11.55 -0.60 3.66
N LEU A 42 -11.36 -1.78 3.08
CA LEU A 42 -10.11 -2.53 3.09
C LEU A 42 -9.38 -2.38 1.76
N PHE A 43 -8.07 -2.57 1.78
CA PHE A 43 -7.24 -2.51 0.59
C PHE A 43 -6.44 -3.80 0.45
N THR A 44 -6.40 -4.37 -0.74
CA THR A 44 -5.39 -5.37 -1.05
C THR A 44 -4.04 -4.70 -1.30
N ALA A 45 -2.93 -5.40 -1.03
CA ALA A 45 -1.61 -4.91 -1.39
C ALA A 45 -1.42 -4.96 -2.92
N TYR A 46 -0.63 -4.02 -3.45
CA TYR A 46 -0.21 -4.02 -4.85
C TYR A 46 0.56 -5.28 -5.23
N ASP A 47 0.47 -5.68 -6.52
CA ASP A 47 1.26 -6.78 -7.07
C ASP A 47 2.76 -6.37 -7.14
N PRO A 48 3.65 -6.95 -6.32
CA PRO A 48 5.06 -6.63 -6.35
C PRO A 48 5.81 -7.29 -7.52
N GLY A 49 5.11 -7.97 -8.42
CA GLY A 49 5.70 -8.74 -9.52
C GLY A 49 6.56 -7.93 -10.49
N ILE A 50 6.36 -6.61 -10.55
CA ILE A 50 7.14 -5.66 -11.36
C ILE A 50 8.45 -5.24 -10.71
N SER A 51 8.60 -5.40 -9.40
CA SER A 51 9.80 -5.02 -8.65
C SER A 51 10.77 -6.20 -8.56
N LEU A 52 12.01 -6.02 -9.01
CA LEU A 52 13.03 -7.05 -8.90
C LEU A 52 13.33 -7.42 -7.43
N ILE A 53 13.19 -6.47 -6.52
CA ILE A 53 13.47 -6.66 -5.09
C ILE A 53 12.29 -7.29 -4.36
N PHE A 54 11.05 -6.88 -4.67
CA PHE A 54 9.86 -7.38 -3.97
C PHE A 54 9.17 -8.55 -4.67
N LYS A 55 9.54 -8.86 -5.92
CA LYS A 55 9.02 -10.03 -6.65
C LYS A 55 9.11 -11.36 -5.87
N PRO A 56 10.17 -11.63 -5.09
CA PRO A 56 10.25 -12.87 -4.30
C PRO A 56 9.13 -13.04 -3.26
N VAL A 57 8.53 -11.96 -2.77
CA VAL A 57 7.43 -12.02 -1.79
C VAL A 57 6.04 -12.03 -2.45
N ARG A 58 5.95 -12.03 -3.77
CA ARG A 58 4.68 -11.96 -4.52
C ARG A 58 3.68 -13.03 -4.09
N GLY A 59 4.14 -14.27 -3.86
CA GLY A 59 3.28 -15.37 -3.40
C GLY A 59 2.67 -15.08 -2.02
N ARG A 60 3.46 -14.55 -1.09
CA ARG A 60 2.99 -14.16 0.24
C ARG A 60 1.93 -13.05 0.15
N VAL A 61 2.18 -12.05 -0.70
CA VAL A 61 1.23 -10.94 -0.92
C VAL A 61 -0.07 -11.46 -1.52
N ALA A 62 -0.02 -12.42 -2.45
CA ALA A 62 -1.21 -13.03 -3.03
C ALA A 62 -2.04 -13.76 -1.97
N ILE A 63 -1.41 -14.59 -1.13
CA ILE A 63 -2.08 -15.32 -0.03
C ILE A 63 -2.73 -14.34 0.94
N TYR A 64 -1.96 -13.32 1.38
CA TYR A 64 -2.49 -12.31 2.28
C TYR A 64 -3.69 -11.55 1.68
N ASN A 65 -3.63 -11.20 0.40
CA ASN A 65 -4.73 -10.51 -0.28
C ASN A 65 -6.00 -11.38 -0.36
N GLU A 66 -5.88 -12.70 -0.48
CA GLU A 66 -7.04 -13.59 -0.37
C GLU A 66 -7.64 -13.53 1.04
N GLY A 67 -6.82 -13.58 2.09
CA GLY A 67 -7.32 -13.39 3.46
C GLY A 67 -8.02 -12.04 3.65
N VAL A 68 -7.51 -10.96 3.06
CA VAL A 68 -8.20 -9.65 3.09
C VAL A 68 -9.56 -9.69 2.41
N ARG A 69 -9.70 -10.44 1.28
CA ARG A 69 -10.99 -10.60 0.60
C ARG A 69 -11.96 -11.45 1.43
N GLU A 70 -11.48 -12.53 2.04
CA GLU A 70 -12.30 -13.35 2.97
C GLU A 70 -12.83 -12.51 4.14
N ILE A 71 -11.97 -11.68 4.74
CA ILE A 71 -12.39 -10.76 5.81
C ILE A 71 -13.49 -9.81 5.33
N ALA A 72 -13.36 -9.28 4.11
CA ALA A 72 -14.38 -8.39 3.56
C ALA A 72 -15.70 -9.12 3.32
N ASP A 73 -15.66 -10.33 2.80
CA ASP A 73 -16.85 -11.16 2.57
C ASP A 73 -17.54 -11.50 3.89
N GLU A 74 -16.78 -11.82 4.95
CA GLU A 74 -17.33 -12.13 6.28
C GLU A 74 -17.92 -10.92 7.00
N THR A 75 -17.35 -9.73 6.80
CA THR A 75 -17.71 -8.52 7.57
C THR A 75 -18.57 -7.52 6.80
N GLY A 76 -18.77 -7.75 5.50
CA GLY A 76 -19.44 -6.80 4.62
C GLY A 76 -18.59 -5.54 4.31
N ALA A 77 -17.31 -5.57 4.59
CA ALA A 77 -16.40 -4.46 4.28
C ALA A 77 -16.24 -4.28 2.76
N LEU A 78 -16.06 -3.04 2.33
CA LEU A 78 -15.78 -2.73 0.94
C LEU A 78 -14.30 -2.96 0.63
N ILE A 79 -13.98 -3.46 -0.55
CA ILE A 79 -12.59 -3.64 -0.99
C ILE A 79 -12.21 -2.69 -2.11
N VAL A 80 -11.10 -1.99 -1.94
CA VAL A 80 -10.34 -1.35 -3.01
C VAL A 80 -9.22 -2.31 -3.43
N ASP A 81 -9.42 -3.01 -4.53
CA ASP A 81 -8.52 -4.08 -4.98
C ASP A 81 -7.32 -3.53 -5.77
N MET A 82 -6.31 -3.07 -5.02
CA MET A 82 -5.08 -2.53 -5.61
C MET A 82 -4.23 -3.60 -6.33
N TRP A 83 -4.38 -4.88 -6.00
CA TRP A 83 -3.72 -5.97 -6.72
C TRP A 83 -4.12 -6.03 -8.19
N ARG A 84 -5.36 -5.67 -8.50
CA ARG A 84 -5.92 -5.69 -9.86
C ARG A 84 -5.78 -4.37 -10.61
N MET A 85 -5.31 -3.32 -9.97
CA MET A 85 -5.07 -2.02 -10.61
C MET A 85 -3.86 -2.10 -11.54
N ARG A 86 -4.11 -2.31 -12.83
CA ARG A 86 -3.07 -2.49 -13.87
C ARG A 86 -3.23 -1.53 -15.03
N ASP A 87 -4.19 -0.66 -14.96
CA ASP A 87 -4.56 0.36 -15.95
C ASP A 87 -3.59 1.56 -15.92
N VAL A 88 -2.86 1.74 -14.82
CA VAL A 88 -1.86 2.79 -14.70
C VAL A 88 -0.47 2.17 -14.57
N PRO A 89 0.51 2.59 -15.40
CA PRO A 89 1.86 2.04 -15.32
C PRO A 89 2.55 2.44 -14.01
N PRO A 90 3.38 1.56 -13.45
CA PRO A 90 4.03 1.77 -12.16
C PRO A 90 4.82 3.07 -12.03
N TYR A 91 5.53 3.49 -13.09
CA TYR A 91 6.30 4.74 -13.06
C TYR A 91 5.44 5.99 -12.91
N ALA A 92 4.12 5.89 -13.13
CA ALA A 92 3.21 7.02 -13.00
C ALA A 92 2.63 7.16 -11.58
N ILE A 93 2.69 6.10 -10.76
CA ILE A 93 2.03 6.07 -9.45
C ILE A 93 2.98 5.93 -8.26
N TRP A 94 4.23 5.47 -8.49
CA TRP A 94 5.21 5.34 -7.43
C TRP A 94 6.12 6.55 -7.33
N ASP A 95 6.50 6.89 -6.10
CA ASP A 95 7.51 7.89 -5.80
C ASP A 95 8.93 7.36 -6.13
N ASP A 96 9.93 8.21 -6.03
CA ASP A 96 11.33 7.89 -6.33
C ASP A 96 11.85 6.69 -5.52
N ASP A 97 11.34 6.50 -4.31
CA ASP A 97 11.69 5.35 -3.47
C ASP A 97 11.09 4.02 -3.95
N ARG A 98 10.17 4.03 -4.93
CA ARG A 98 9.47 2.88 -5.51
C ARG A 98 8.71 2.02 -4.50
N MET A 99 8.37 2.59 -3.36
CA MET A 99 7.66 1.95 -2.24
C MET A 99 6.40 2.71 -1.84
N HIS A 100 6.45 4.04 -1.89
CA HIS A 100 5.32 4.89 -1.57
C HIS A 100 4.67 5.45 -2.83
N LEU A 101 3.39 5.75 -2.74
CA LEU A 101 2.67 6.37 -3.84
C LEU A 101 3.08 7.85 -3.95
N ASN A 102 3.26 8.32 -5.17
CA ASN A 102 3.36 9.75 -5.46
C ASN A 102 1.97 10.42 -5.42
N ALA A 103 1.89 11.73 -5.67
CA ALA A 103 0.63 12.47 -5.67
C ALA A 103 -0.40 11.89 -6.65
N GLY A 104 0.02 11.47 -7.85
CA GLY A 104 -0.85 10.82 -8.83
C GLY A 104 -1.38 9.48 -8.36
N GLY A 105 -0.52 8.66 -7.73
CA GLY A 105 -0.91 7.40 -7.12
C GLY A 105 -1.92 7.57 -5.99
N HIS A 106 -1.71 8.53 -5.10
CA HIS A 106 -2.67 8.86 -4.04
C HIS A 106 -4.02 9.31 -4.60
N GLN A 107 -4.01 10.14 -5.65
CA GLN A 107 -5.24 10.58 -6.29
C GLN A 107 -5.98 9.43 -6.99
N HIS A 108 -5.24 8.50 -7.61
CA HIS A 108 -5.81 7.29 -8.20
C HIS A 108 -6.53 6.43 -7.15
N ILE A 109 -5.90 6.23 -5.98
CA ILE A 109 -6.53 5.50 -4.86
C ILE A 109 -7.74 6.26 -4.31
N ALA A 110 -7.66 7.58 -4.14
CA ALA A 110 -8.78 8.37 -3.64
C ALA A 110 -10.02 8.23 -4.55
N ARG A 111 -9.83 8.26 -5.87
CA ARG A 111 -10.90 7.99 -6.83
C ARG A 111 -11.49 6.59 -6.64
N ALA A 112 -10.64 5.56 -6.58
CA ALA A 112 -11.09 4.19 -6.41
C ALA A 112 -11.88 3.97 -5.10
N VAL A 113 -11.51 4.68 -4.03
CA VAL A 113 -12.28 4.67 -2.76
C VAL A 113 -13.64 5.31 -2.94
N LEU A 114 -13.72 6.48 -3.58
CA LEU A 114 -15.00 7.18 -3.81
C LEU A 114 -15.91 6.37 -4.73
N ASP A 115 -15.38 5.80 -5.80
CA ASP A 115 -16.12 4.90 -6.71
C ASP A 115 -16.65 3.69 -5.94
N ARG A 116 -15.84 3.10 -5.05
CA ARG A 116 -16.25 1.93 -4.25
C ARG A 116 -17.33 2.26 -3.22
N LEU A 117 -17.32 3.49 -2.70
CA LEU A 117 -18.35 4.01 -1.79
C LEU A 117 -19.63 4.45 -2.52
N GLY A 118 -19.63 4.46 -3.86
CA GLY A 118 -20.74 4.99 -4.65
C GLY A 118 -20.90 6.51 -4.52
N ILE A 119 -19.84 7.23 -4.17
CA ILE A 119 -19.84 8.69 -4.03
C ILE A 119 -19.50 9.32 -5.36
N GLU A 120 -20.44 10.10 -5.90
CA GLU A 120 -20.19 10.91 -7.10
C GLU A 120 -19.11 11.96 -6.81
N HIS A 121 -18.09 12.06 -7.68
CA HIS A 121 -16.98 12.97 -7.50
C HIS A 121 -16.46 13.52 -8.83
N GLN A 122 -15.81 14.68 -8.77
CA GLN A 122 -15.19 15.33 -9.92
C GLN A 122 -13.64 15.35 -9.83
N LEU A 123 -13.04 14.42 -9.06
CA LEU A 123 -11.59 14.31 -9.02
C LEU A 123 -11.05 13.99 -10.42
N PRO A 124 -10.12 14.76 -10.96
CA PRO A 124 -9.57 14.49 -12.28
C PRO A 124 -8.84 13.15 -12.31
N VAL A 125 -8.82 12.51 -13.47
CA VAL A 125 -7.94 11.36 -13.69
C VAL A 125 -6.50 11.86 -13.72
N PRO A 126 -5.59 11.33 -12.88
CA PRO A 126 -4.20 11.76 -12.92
C PRO A 126 -3.61 11.52 -14.31
N PRO A 127 -2.88 12.49 -14.88
CA PRO A 127 -2.24 12.28 -16.16
C PRO A 127 -1.16 11.20 -16.05
N VAL A 128 -1.13 10.29 -17.02
CA VAL A 128 -0.05 9.32 -17.15
C VAL A 128 1.08 9.98 -17.92
N PRO A 129 2.25 10.22 -17.30
CA PRO A 129 3.38 10.81 -18.01
C PRO A 129 3.88 9.83 -19.10
N PRO A 130 4.55 10.31 -20.14
CA PRO A 130 5.17 9.43 -21.12
C PRO A 130 6.21 8.53 -20.44
N PRO A 131 6.42 7.29 -20.96
CA PRO A 131 7.45 6.41 -20.42
C PRO A 131 8.83 7.10 -20.43
N PRO A 132 9.63 6.91 -19.36
CA PRO A 132 10.97 7.49 -19.32
C PRO A 132 11.81 6.98 -20.51
N GLN A 133 12.31 7.91 -21.32
CA GLN A 133 13.24 7.57 -22.40
C GLN A 133 14.65 7.51 -21.83
N ARG A 134 15.22 6.31 -21.78
CA ARG A 134 16.54 6.06 -21.21
C ARG A 134 17.22 4.87 -21.88
N THR A 135 18.52 4.95 -22.03
CA THR A 135 19.35 3.82 -22.48
C THR A 135 19.46 2.76 -21.40
N ALA A 136 19.88 1.56 -21.79
CA ALA A 136 20.13 0.48 -20.83
C ALA A 136 21.23 0.82 -19.81
N ALA A 137 22.18 1.70 -20.18
CA ALA A 137 23.23 2.15 -19.27
C ALA A 137 22.68 3.11 -18.22
N GLU A 138 21.89 4.10 -18.64
CA GLU A 138 21.21 5.04 -17.73
C GLU A 138 20.26 4.31 -16.78
N ALA A 139 19.47 3.36 -17.29
CA ALA A 139 18.59 2.54 -16.45
C ALA A 139 19.36 1.76 -15.37
N ARG A 140 20.54 1.19 -15.70
CA ARG A 140 21.39 0.50 -14.72
C ARG A 140 21.95 1.47 -13.67
N GLN A 141 22.38 2.65 -14.10
CA GLN A 141 22.90 3.68 -13.20
C GLN A 141 21.83 4.15 -12.22
N GLU A 142 20.62 4.43 -12.71
CA GLU A 142 19.47 4.79 -11.87
C GLU A 142 19.12 3.67 -10.87
N HIS A 143 19.14 2.41 -11.30
CA HIS A 143 18.89 1.29 -10.39
C HIS A 143 19.97 1.17 -9.31
N PHE A 144 21.23 1.39 -9.67
CA PHE A 144 22.32 1.38 -8.70
C PHE A 144 22.20 2.53 -7.68
N GLN A 145 21.90 3.72 -8.17
CA GLN A 145 21.70 4.89 -7.32
C GLN A 145 20.51 4.67 -6.38
N TRP A 146 19.38 4.23 -6.91
CA TRP A 146 18.21 3.88 -6.12
C TRP A 146 18.53 2.82 -5.04
N ALA A 147 19.27 1.79 -5.40
CA ALA A 147 19.67 0.75 -4.45
C ALA A 147 20.52 1.31 -3.31
N LYS A 148 21.40 2.24 -3.59
CA LYS A 148 22.24 2.92 -2.59
C LYS A 148 21.42 3.85 -1.69
N GLU A 149 20.51 4.63 -2.26
CA GLU A 149 19.78 5.66 -1.54
C GLU A 149 18.58 5.12 -0.75
N HIS A 150 17.90 4.10 -1.27
CA HIS A 150 16.66 3.58 -0.69
C HIS A 150 16.75 2.14 -0.20
N ALA A 151 17.23 1.21 -1.03
CA ALA A 151 17.24 -0.21 -0.67
C ALA A 151 18.26 -0.53 0.44
N ALA A 152 19.47 -0.02 0.35
CA ALA A 152 20.53 -0.31 1.34
C ALA A 152 20.19 0.22 2.74
N PRO A 153 19.72 1.48 2.92
CA PRO A 153 19.25 1.96 4.22
C PRO A 153 18.05 1.17 4.75
N TRP A 154 17.14 0.75 3.87
CA TRP A 154 16.00 -0.08 4.26
C TRP A 154 16.45 -1.44 4.78
N VAL A 155 17.35 -2.15 4.07
CA VAL A 155 17.93 -3.43 4.51
C VAL A 155 18.66 -3.25 5.83
N HIS A 156 19.47 -2.20 5.97
CA HIS A 156 20.20 -1.92 7.21
C HIS A 156 19.24 -1.75 8.41
N ARG A 157 18.17 -0.97 8.26
CA ARG A 157 17.14 -0.84 9.31
C ARG A 157 16.51 -2.18 9.66
N ARG A 158 16.20 -3.02 8.67
CA ARG A 158 15.66 -4.37 8.91
C ARG A 158 16.61 -5.27 9.71
N LEU A 159 17.90 -5.23 9.40
CA LEU A 159 18.92 -6.01 10.11
C LEU A 159 19.18 -5.50 11.54
N THR A 160 19.00 -4.21 11.78
CA THR A 160 19.20 -3.58 13.10
C THR A 160 17.94 -3.46 13.94
N GLY A 161 16.80 -4.00 13.47
CA GLY A 161 15.53 -3.95 14.19
C GLY A 161 14.90 -2.56 14.30
N ARG A 162 15.37 -1.59 13.50
CA ARG A 162 14.86 -0.21 13.51
C ARG A 162 13.72 -0.03 12.52
N SER A 163 12.76 0.85 12.87
CA SER A 163 11.70 1.31 11.99
C SER A 163 11.98 2.74 11.50
N SER A 164 11.45 3.07 10.31
CA SER A 164 11.47 4.46 9.83
C SER A 164 10.63 5.42 10.70
N GLY A 165 9.71 4.87 11.51
CA GLY A 165 8.83 5.62 12.41
C GLY A 165 9.36 5.82 13.82
N ASP A 166 10.49 5.21 14.22
CA ASP A 166 10.97 5.18 15.62
C ASP A 166 11.17 6.57 16.27
N ASN A 167 11.41 7.60 15.47
CA ASN A 167 11.63 8.97 15.96
C ASN A 167 10.62 9.98 15.37
N VAL A 168 9.51 9.49 14.77
CA VAL A 168 8.51 10.36 14.16
C VAL A 168 7.45 10.71 15.20
N GLN A 169 7.27 12.01 15.43
CA GLN A 169 6.19 12.50 16.27
C GLN A 169 4.90 12.62 15.44
N PRO A 170 3.73 12.29 16.03
CA PRO A 170 2.46 12.42 15.32
C PRO A 170 2.20 13.90 15.00
N LYS A 171 1.82 14.17 13.76
CA LYS A 171 1.43 15.55 13.34
C LYS A 171 0.20 16.06 14.08
N ARG A 172 -0.70 15.17 14.48
CA ARG A 172 -1.93 15.45 15.21
C ARG A 172 -2.09 14.42 16.33
N PRO A 173 -1.53 14.67 17.53
CA PRO A 173 -1.54 13.69 18.63
C PRO A 173 -2.92 13.56 19.30
N THR A 174 -3.81 14.50 19.06
CA THR A 174 -5.19 14.49 19.59
C THR A 174 -6.19 14.49 18.44
N LEU A 175 -7.31 13.79 18.64
CA LEU A 175 -8.42 13.81 17.70
C LEU A 175 -9.05 15.20 17.67
N GLY A 176 -9.37 15.70 16.50
CA GLY A 176 -10.01 16.98 16.29
C GLY A 176 -10.42 17.20 14.83
N PRO A 177 -11.17 18.27 14.53
CA PRO A 177 -11.53 18.62 13.17
C PRO A 177 -10.28 18.82 12.30
N ILE A 178 -10.39 18.46 11.03
CA ILE A 178 -9.37 18.78 10.04
C ILE A 178 -9.51 20.27 9.72
N SER A 179 -8.58 21.08 10.24
CA SER A 179 -8.46 22.47 9.78
C SER A 179 -7.94 22.49 8.35
N SER A 180 -8.68 23.13 7.47
CA SER A 180 -8.29 23.47 6.10
C SER A 180 -7.02 24.34 6.07
#